data_b339bfc562aab51b236983fe10065d3b
#
_entry.id   b339bfc562aab51b236983fe10065d3b
#
_cell.length_a   1.000
_cell.length_b   1.000
_cell.length_c   1.000
_cell.angle_alpha   90.00
_cell.angle_beta   90.00
_cell.angle_gamma   90.00
#
_symmetry.space_group_name_H-M   'P 1'
#
loop_
_entity.id
_entity.type
_entity.pdbx_description
1 polymer ?
#
loop_
_entity_poly.entity_id
_entity_poly.type
_entity_poly.pdbx_seq_one_letter_code
_entity_poly.pdbx_strand_id
1 'polypeptide(L)'
;MVVGAGPAGAAAALEAKRLRPGASVALVDKADFPRDKACGDGLGPHAVDELEALGAAGVLDGYPPIRGLRLRSPRGMEVAGDPARPNYVVPRAVLDARLVEAAQAAGAELHRSTARRLEQRDGLVVVDGELAARVVIGADGANSTVRRLLGVASNPDRALAIAVRGYAPAPAGRPEQLIAWVAEGWPAYVWSVPTGTGVANVGYGLLRSRFHGDRAELHHRLRDLLPEADPDPASLRAHHLPFSSFRPPPGRGRVLLAGDAASLVNPLSGEGIYYALASGRLAARAALTEPDDPLAAYRRLLAKALGRHLRHAAVLARAIHAPALAEAGLGAAAGSPRLFDTLVELGLGQARITPRLLAALPRGLARARAATRGTGSGPAGRTR
;
A
#
# COMPACT_ATOMS: atom_id res chain seq x y z
N MET A 1 -12.75 17.59 -10.70
CA MET A 1 -12.27 16.51 -11.61
C MET A 1 -11.24 15.65 -10.90
N VAL A 2 -11.22 14.36 -11.18
CA VAL A 2 -10.26 13.39 -10.64
C VAL A 2 -9.57 12.67 -11.79
N VAL A 3 -8.24 12.63 -11.82
CA VAL A 3 -7.44 11.94 -12.84
C VAL A 3 -6.84 10.69 -12.24
N GLY A 4 -7.26 9.51 -12.72
CA GLY A 4 -6.99 8.17 -12.20
C GLY A 4 -8.16 7.63 -11.38
N ALA A 5 -8.72 6.49 -11.81
CA ALA A 5 -9.87 5.85 -11.17
C ALA A 5 -9.50 4.61 -10.32
N GLY A 6 -8.26 4.56 -9.82
CA GLY A 6 -7.86 3.60 -8.78
C GLY A 6 -8.44 3.98 -7.39
N PRO A 7 -8.05 3.29 -6.31
CA PRO A 7 -8.62 3.50 -4.97
C PRO A 7 -8.62 4.96 -4.51
N ALA A 8 -7.54 5.73 -4.78
CA ALA A 8 -7.49 7.14 -4.40
C ALA A 8 -8.50 8.00 -5.17
N GLY A 9 -8.64 7.76 -6.47
CA GLY A 9 -9.56 8.53 -7.30
C GLY A 9 -11.02 8.17 -7.06
N ALA A 10 -11.33 6.89 -6.94
CA ALA A 10 -12.67 6.44 -6.59
C ALA A 10 -13.10 6.96 -5.22
N ALA A 11 -12.20 6.91 -4.21
CA ALA A 11 -12.46 7.50 -2.89
C ALA A 11 -12.70 9.01 -2.95
N ALA A 12 -11.95 9.73 -3.80
CA ALA A 12 -12.16 11.15 -3.99
C ALA A 12 -13.53 11.45 -4.64
N ALA A 13 -13.92 10.66 -5.64
CA ALA A 13 -15.22 10.81 -6.30
C ALA A 13 -16.38 10.51 -5.34
N LEU A 14 -16.30 9.38 -4.60
CA LEU A 14 -17.29 9.01 -3.61
C LEU A 14 -17.46 10.06 -2.52
N GLU A 15 -16.37 10.55 -1.93
CA GLU A 15 -16.42 11.59 -0.90
C GLU A 15 -16.98 12.90 -1.45
N ALA A 16 -16.63 13.26 -2.68
CA ALA A 16 -17.16 14.47 -3.29
C ALA A 16 -18.69 14.39 -3.46
N LYS A 17 -19.21 13.27 -3.93
CA LYS A 17 -20.64 13.04 -4.08
C LYS A 17 -21.34 12.92 -2.73
N ARG A 18 -20.69 12.30 -1.72
CA ARG A 18 -21.23 12.21 -0.36
C ARG A 18 -21.37 13.57 0.30
N LEU A 19 -20.38 14.45 0.16
CA LEU A 19 -20.39 15.79 0.76
C LEU A 19 -21.31 16.77 -0.01
N ARG A 20 -21.40 16.61 -1.33
CA ARG A 20 -22.20 17.48 -2.20
C ARG A 20 -22.82 16.65 -3.34
N PRO A 21 -23.97 16.03 -3.14
CA PRO A 21 -24.61 15.16 -4.15
C PRO A 21 -24.79 15.84 -5.51
N GLY A 22 -25.08 17.15 -5.54
CA GLY A 22 -25.22 17.95 -6.78
C GLY A 22 -23.90 18.38 -7.42
N ALA A 23 -22.72 18.03 -6.88
CA ALA A 23 -21.45 18.37 -7.50
C ALA A 23 -21.24 17.57 -8.80
N SER A 24 -20.82 18.25 -9.89
CA SER A 24 -20.29 17.58 -11.08
C SER A 24 -18.91 17.01 -10.77
N VAL A 25 -18.74 15.68 -10.93
CA VAL A 25 -17.51 14.94 -10.64
C VAL A 25 -17.13 14.12 -11.87
N ALA A 26 -16.16 14.61 -12.65
CA ALA A 26 -15.55 13.85 -13.72
C ALA A 26 -14.41 12.97 -13.15
N LEU A 27 -14.50 11.67 -13.36
CA LEU A 27 -13.49 10.68 -13.02
C LEU A 27 -12.82 10.21 -14.32
N VAL A 28 -11.56 10.53 -14.53
CA VAL A 28 -10.84 10.30 -15.79
C VAL A 28 -9.84 9.15 -15.60
N ASP A 29 -9.94 8.10 -16.40
CA ASP A 29 -8.92 7.03 -16.46
C ASP A 29 -8.68 6.60 -17.91
N LYS A 30 -7.47 6.16 -18.21
CA LYS A 30 -7.08 5.66 -19.52
C LYS A 30 -7.54 4.22 -19.78
N ALA A 31 -7.85 3.47 -18.73
CA ALA A 31 -8.22 2.06 -18.79
C ALA A 31 -9.73 1.86 -18.71
N ASP A 32 -10.19 0.76 -19.28
CA ASP A 32 -11.50 0.18 -18.98
C ASP A 32 -11.43 -0.65 -17.70
N PHE A 33 -12.58 -0.84 -17.06
CA PHE A 33 -12.72 -1.70 -15.88
C PHE A 33 -13.58 -2.92 -16.19
N PRO A 34 -13.27 -4.11 -15.63
CA PRO A 34 -12.19 -4.39 -14.68
C PRO A 34 -10.80 -4.34 -15.32
N ARG A 35 -9.80 -3.86 -14.56
CA ARG A 35 -8.39 -3.89 -14.96
C ARG A 35 -7.49 -4.42 -13.86
N ASP A 36 -6.47 -5.18 -14.22
CA ASP A 36 -5.47 -5.66 -13.28
C ASP A 36 -4.36 -4.61 -13.04
N LYS A 37 -3.89 -4.52 -11.79
CA LYS A 37 -2.74 -3.71 -11.39
C LYS A 37 -1.90 -4.48 -10.38
N ALA A 38 -0.57 -4.53 -10.56
CA ALA A 38 0.32 -5.16 -9.60
C ALA A 38 0.13 -4.58 -8.19
N CYS A 39 -0.22 -5.45 -7.23
CA CYS A 39 -0.49 -5.14 -5.84
C CYS A 39 -0.48 -6.43 -5.03
N GLY A 40 -0.21 -6.37 -3.72
CA GLY A 40 -0.44 -7.49 -2.81
C GLY A 40 -1.91 -7.72 -2.47
N ASP A 41 -2.82 -6.88 -2.96
CA ASP A 41 -4.29 -6.95 -2.82
C ASP A 41 -4.81 -6.92 -1.36
N GLY A 42 -3.92 -6.77 -0.39
CA GLY A 42 -4.26 -6.71 1.02
C GLY A 42 -4.96 -5.41 1.40
N LEU A 43 -6.03 -5.51 2.17
CA LEU A 43 -6.74 -4.40 2.80
C LEU A 43 -6.68 -4.59 4.32
N GLY A 44 -5.85 -3.78 4.96
CA GLY A 44 -5.81 -3.73 6.42
C GLY A 44 -7.07 -3.10 7.01
N PRO A 45 -7.25 -3.20 8.35
CA PRO A 45 -8.46 -2.71 9.03
C PRO A 45 -8.80 -1.26 8.74
N HIS A 46 -7.80 -0.39 8.61
CA HIS A 46 -8.01 1.02 8.31
C HIS A 46 -8.46 1.28 6.87
N ALA A 47 -8.09 0.41 5.92
CA ALA A 47 -8.65 0.47 4.58
C ALA A 47 -10.14 0.11 4.59
N VAL A 48 -10.54 -0.86 5.41
CA VAL A 48 -11.95 -1.22 5.63
C VAL A 48 -12.72 -0.06 6.24
N ASP A 49 -12.17 0.60 7.28
CA ASP A 49 -12.79 1.78 7.90
C ASP A 49 -13.01 2.92 6.87
N GLU A 50 -12.06 3.14 5.96
CA GLU A 50 -12.23 4.13 4.89
C GLU A 50 -13.32 3.72 3.88
N LEU A 51 -13.41 2.44 3.53
CA LEU A 51 -14.47 1.93 2.65
C LEU A 51 -15.85 2.10 3.28
N GLU A 52 -16.00 1.78 4.58
CA GLU A 52 -17.23 1.99 5.34
C GLU A 52 -17.60 3.48 5.39
N ALA A 53 -16.65 4.36 5.69
CA ALA A 53 -16.86 5.81 5.74
C ALA A 53 -17.27 6.41 4.39
N LEU A 54 -16.90 5.76 3.28
CA LEU A 54 -17.27 6.12 1.91
C LEU A 54 -18.59 5.49 1.44
N GLY A 55 -19.20 4.60 2.26
CA GLY A 55 -20.37 3.84 1.86
C GLY A 55 -20.08 2.75 0.81
N ALA A 56 -18.84 2.30 0.72
CA ALA A 56 -18.36 1.34 -0.28
C ALA A 56 -17.95 -0.02 0.34
N ALA A 57 -18.46 -0.39 1.51
CA ALA A 57 -18.11 -1.66 2.17
C ALA A 57 -18.43 -2.89 1.32
N GLY A 58 -19.46 -2.85 0.49
CA GLY A 58 -19.85 -3.94 -0.43
C GLY A 58 -18.76 -4.33 -1.45
N VAL A 59 -17.69 -3.54 -1.60
CA VAL A 59 -16.56 -3.96 -2.44
C VAL A 59 -15.84 -5.20 -1.92
N LEU A 60 -16.03 -5.55 -0.64
CA LEU A 60 -15.48 -6.74 0.02
C LEU A 60 -16.32 -8.00 -0.16
N ASP A 61 -17.53 -7.89 -0.70
CA ASP A 61 -18.46 -9.02 -0.82
C ASP A 61 -17.86 -10.20 -1.58
N GLY A 62 -18.02 -11.41 -1.03
CA GLY A 62 -17.44 -12.63 -1.58
C GLY A 62 -15.98 -12.90 -1.20
N TYR A 63 -15.33 -12.01 -0.43
CA TYR A 63 -14.00 -12.20 0.11
C TYR A 63 -14.06 -12.30 1.64
N PRO A 64 -13.75 -13.47 2.22
CA PRO A 64 -13.82 -13.65 3.66
C PRO A 64 -12.67 -12.92 4.37
N PRO A 65 -12.85 -12.54 5.65
CA PRO A 65 -11.79 -11.96 6.46
C PRO A 65 -10.68 -12.97 6.74
N ILE A 66 -9.43 -12.58 6.53
CA ILE A 66 -8.25 -13.38 6.85
C ILE A 66 -7.71 -12.93 8.21
N ARG A 67 -7.67 -13.85 9.17
CA ARG A 67 -7.26 -13.56 10.55
C ARG A 67 -5.81 -13.93 10.85
N GLY A 68 -5.29 -15.00 10.23
CA GLY A 68 -3.92 -15.47 10.46
C GLY A 68 -2.88 -14.55 9.82
N LEU A 69 -1.82 -14.22 10.56
CA LEU A 69 -0.63 -13.54 10.03
C LEU A 69 0.62 -14.19 10.58
N ARG A 70 1.50 -14.61 9.69
CA ARG A 70 2.83 -15.15 9.97
C ARG A 70 3.89 -14.20 9.45
N LEU A 71 4.78 -13.82 10.32
CA LEU A 71 5.94 -12.98 10.03
C LEU A 71 7.21 -13.84 10.18
N ARG A 72 8.09 -13.81 9.18
CA ARG A 72 9.37 -14.54 9.20
C ARG A 72 10.53 -13.57 9.03
N SER A 73 11.53 -13.67 9.91
CA SER A 73 12.76 -12.88 9.81
C SER A 73 13.75 -13.47 8.79
N PRO A 74 14.76 -12.68 8.35
CA PRO A 74 15.81 -13.18 7.45
C PRO A 74 16.60 -14.36 8.00
N ARG A 75 16.62 -14.54 9.32
CA ARG A 75 17.31 -15.67 10.01
C ARG A 75 16.38 -16.82 10.34
N GLY A 76 15.14 -16.81 9.82
CA GLY A 76 14.19 -17.90 9.99
C GLY A 76 13.37 -17.87 11.27
N MET A 77 13.50 -16.85 12.13
CA MET A 77 12.60 -16.69 13.27
C MET A 77 11.18 -16.42 12.76
N GLU A 78 10.21 -17.18 13.25
CA GLU A 78 8.80 -16.99 12.90
C GLU A 78 7.99 -16.50 14.10
N VAL A 79 7.03 -15.65 13.80
CA VAL A 79 6.01 -15.19 14.72
C VAL A 79 4.67 -15.26 14.01
N ALA A 80 3.76 -16.08 14.53
CA ALA A 80 2.40 -16.21 14.01
C ALA A 80 1.39 -15.75 15.06
N GLY A 81 0.29 -15.20 14.62
CA GLY A 81 -0.78 -14.75 15.48
C GLY A 81 -1.97 -14.24 14.70
N ASP A 82 -3.05 -14.00 15.42
CA ASP A 82 -4.24 -13.38 14.90
C ASP A 82 -4.21 -11.91 15.31
N PRO A 83 -4.03 -10.96 14.35
CA PRO A 83 -4.17 -9.55 14.64
C PRO A 83 -5.54 -9.25 15.27
N ALA A 84 -5.60 -8.22 16.12
CA ALA A 84 -6.85 -7.83 16.80
C ALA A 84 -8.02 -7.58 15.83
N ARG A 85 -7.71 -7.16 14.61
CA ARG A 85 -8.69 -6.95 13.52
C ARG A 85 -8.27 -7.73 12.28
N PRO A 86 -9.23 -8.33 11.54
CA PRO A 86 -8.92 -9.09 10.34
C PRO A 86 -8.50 -8.19 9.18
N ASN A 87 -7.76 -8.78 8.23
CA ASN A 87 -7.48 -8.22 6.93
C ASN A 87 -8.39 -8.85 5.87
N TYR A 88 -8.51 -8.20 4.72
CA TYR A 88 -9.12 -8.76 3.51
C TYR A 88 -8.09 -8.79 2.38
N VAL A 89 -8.28 -9.68 1.43
CA VAL A 89 -7.43 -9.75 0.23
C VAL A 89 -8.34 -9.80 -0.98
N VAL A 90 -8.43 -8.68 -1.68
CA VAL A 90 -9.34 -8.50 -2.82
C VAL A 90 -8.51 -8.14 -4.05
N PRO A 91 -8.51 -8.99 -5.10
CA PRO A 91 -7.77 -8.70 -6.33
C PRO A 91 -8.11 -7.33 -6.90
N ARG A 92 -7.08 -6.57 -7.32
CA ARG A 92 -7.26 -5.20 -7.81
C ARG A 92 -8.20 -5.10 -9.01
N ALA A 93 -8.31 -6.14 -9.82
CA ALA A 93 -9.29 -6.18 -10.90
C ALA A 93 -10.72 -6.07 -10.36
N VAL A 94 -11.01 -6.70 -9.24
CA VAL A 94 -12.32 -6.65 -8.57
C VAL A 94 -12.49 -5.38 -7.75
N LEU A 95 -11.52 -5.09 -6.89
CA LEU A 95 -11.58 -3.93 -5.99
C LEU A 95 -11.76 -2.62 -6.76
N ASP A 96 -10.91 -2.39 -7.79
CA ASP A 96 -10.94 -1.14 -8.55
C ASP A 96 -12.26 -1.02 -9.34
N ALA A 97 -12.74 -2.11 -9.97
CA ALA A 97 -14.00 -2.10 -10.70
C ALA A 97 -15.19 -1.75 -9.80
N ARG A 98 -15.32 -2.44 -8.67
CA ARG A 98 -16.39 -2.20 -7.70
C ARG A 98 -16.35 -0.77 -7.12
N LEU A 99 -15.16 -0.22 -6.87
CA LEU A 99 -15.01 1.16 -6.42
C LEU A 99 -15.45 2.16 -7.48
N VAL A 100 -15.14 1.91 -8.75
CA VAL A 100 -15.57 2.75 -9.87
C VAL A 100 -17.09 2.66 -10.06
N GLU A 101 -17.65 1.45 -10.01
CA GLU A 101 -19.10 1.24 -10.08
C GLU A 101 -19.81 1.98 -8.94
N ALA A 102 -19.31 1.90 -7.71
CA ALA A 102 -19.86 2.64 -6.57
C ALA A 102 -19.78 4.18 -6.79
N ALA A 103 -18.67 4.68 -7.35
CA ALA A 103 -18.53 6.10 -7.66
C ALA A 103 -19.52 6.55 -8.75
N GLN A 104 -19.73 5.73 -9.79
CA GLN A 104 -20.71 5.99 -10.85
C GLN A 104 -22.16 5.94 -10.31
N ALA A 105 -22.46 4.93 -9.47
CA ALA A 105 -23.77 4.84 -8.79
C ALA A 105 -24.06 6.06 -7.91
N ALA A 106 -23.01 6.67 -7.31
CA ALA A 106 -23.12 7.92 -6.58
C ALA A 106 -23.25 9.17 -7.50
N GLY A 107 -23.16 8.98 -8.82
CA GLY A 107 -23.32 10.05 -9.83
C GLY A 107 -22.00 10.70 -10.26
N ALA A 108 -20.87 10.04 -10.15
CA ALA A 108 -19.63 10.46 -10.82
C ALA A 108 -19.63 9.98 -12.26
N GLU A 109 -19.12 10.82 -13.18
CA GLU A 109 -19.05 10.50 -14.60
C GLU A 109 -17.65 9.94 -14.95
N LEU A 110 -17.59 8.69 -15.41
CA LEU A 110 -16.33 8.08 -15.85
C LEU A 110 -16.04 8.46 -17.31
N HIS A 111 -14.89 9.09 -17.53
CA HIS A 111 -14.38 9.45 -18.84
C HIS A 111 -13.14 8.63 -19.16
N ARG A 112 -13.17 7.88 -20.27
CA ARG A 112 -12.00 7.16 -20.78
C ARG A 112 -11.08 8.12 -21.51
N SER A 113 -10.06 8.63 -20.81
CA SER A 113 -9.08 9.56 -21.39
C SER A 113 -7.77 9.53 -20.60
N THR A 114 -6.71 10.08 -21.21
CA THR A 114 -5.40 10.24 -20.60
C THR A 114 -5.07 11.71 -20.49
N ALA A 115 -4.91 12.24 -19.28
CA ALA A 115 -4.47 13.61 -19.09
C ALA A 115 -3.02 13.79 -19.57
N ARG A 116 -2.81 14.70 -20.53
CA ARG A 116 -1.51 14.98 -21.15
C ARG A 116 -1.02 16.39 -20.89
N ARG A 117 -1.94 17.33 -20.68
CA ARG A 117 -1.68 18.75 -20.42
C ARG A 117 -2.53 19.26 -19.27
N LEU A 118 -1.95 20.10 -18.43
CA LEU A 118 -2.64 20.82 -17.36
C LEU A 118 -2.29 22.29 -17.44
N GLU A 119 -3.30 23.15 -17.48
CA GLU A 119 -3.14 24.59 -17.41
C GLU A 119 -4.00 25.14 -16.27
N GLN A 120 -3.41 26.00 -15.44
CA GLN A 120 -4.16 26.70 -14.39
C GLN A 120 -4.32 28.16 -14.82
N ARG A 121 -5.55 28.55 -15.09
CA ARG A 121 -5.90 29.92 -15.53
C ARG A 121 -7.29 30.30 -15.03
N ASP A 122 -7.50 31.56 -14.76
CA ASP A 122 -8.80 32.14 -14.40
C ASP A 122 -9.53 31.40 -13.26
N GLY A 123 -8.75 30.90 -12.27
CA GLY A 123 -9.28 30.15 -11.14
C GLY A 123 -9.73 28.72 -11.46
N LEU A 124 -9.48 28.24 -12.67
CA LEU A 124 -9.78 26.89 -13.14
C LEU A 124 -8.50 26.13 -13.49
N VAL A 125 -8.62 24.79 -13.52
CA VAL A 125 -7.65 23.88 -14.10
C VAL A 125 -8.26 23.29 -15.37
N VAL A 126 -7.59 23.47 -16.49
CA VAL A 126 -7.98 22.93 -17.79
C VAL A 126 -7.10 21.72 -18.10
N VAL A 127 -7.74 20.61 -18.42
CA VAL A 127 -7.08 19.34 -18.80
C VAL A 127 -7.28 19.16 -20.30
N ASP A 128 -6.17 19.01 -21.01
CA ASP A 128 -6.07 18.78 -22.47
C ASP A 128 -6.81 19.82 -23.35
N GLY A 129 -7.18 20.97 -22.79
CA GLY A 129 -7.95 22.01 -23.48
C GLY A 129 -9.47 21.73 -23.55
N GLU A 130 -9.93 20.60 -23.05
CA GLU A 130 -11.32 20.12 -23.21
C GLU A 130 -12.11 20.16 -21.90
N LEU A 131 -11.50 19.70 -20.80
CA LEU A 131 -12.16 19.57 -19.51
C LEU A 131 -11.68 20.65 -18.54
N ALA A 132 -12.60 21.45 -18.02
CA ALA A 132 -12.28 22.48 -17.02
C ALA A 132 -12.88 22.13 -15.65
N ALA A 133 -12.13 22.36 -14.58
CA ALA A 133 -12.57 22.13 -13.22
C ALA A 133 -12.00 23.18 -12.25
N ARG A 134 -12.70 23.46 -11.15
CA ARG A 134 -12.20 24.34 -10.09
C ARG A 134 -10.99 23.73 -9.38
N VAL A 135 -10.99 22.41 -9.22
CA VAL A 135 -9.92 21.63 -8.59
C VAL A 135 -9.72 20.35 -9.36
N VAL A 136 -8.47 19.94 -9.56
CA VAL A 136 -8.09 18.63 -10.09
C VAL A 136 -7.38 17.82 -9.01
N ILE A 137 -7.76 16.57 -8.86
CA ILE A 137 -7.09 15.60 -7.97
C ILE A 137 -6.36 14.58 -8.85
N GLY A 138 -5.03 14.62 -8.85
CA GLY A 138 -4.18 13.64 -9.50
C GLY A 138 -4.05 12.38 -8.64
N ALA A 139 -4.71 11.31 -9.06
CA ALA A 139 -4.76 10.00 -8.42
C ALA A 139 -4.27 8.88 -9.36
N ASP A 140 -3.40 9.23 -10.31
CA ASP A 140 -2.96 8.43 -11.45
C ASP A 140 -1.74 7.52 -11.14
N GLY A 141 -1.49 7.27 -9.84
CA GLY A 141 -0.61 6.21 -9.36
C GLY A 141 0.88 6.56 -9.37
N ALA A 142 1.73 5.54 -9.21
CA ALA A 142 3.17 5.69 -8.98
C ALA A 142 3.92 6.41 -10.13
N ASN A 143 3.47 6.23 -11.36
CA ASN A 143 4.03 6.87 -12.56
C ASN A 143 3.20 8.11 -12.97
N SER A 144 2.73 8.87 -12.00
CA SER A 144 1.79 9.97 -12.18
C SER A 144 2.23 10.98 -13.26
N THR A 145 1.39 11.13 -14.27
CA THR A 145 1.52 12.18 -15.29
C THR A 145 1.15 13.54 -14.71
N VAL A 146 0.11 13.61 -13.87
CA VAL A 146 -0.31 14.85 -13.21
C VAL A 146 0.84 15.41 -12.37
N ARG A 147 1.51 14.57 -11.58
CA ARG A 147 2.68 14.96 -10.78
C ARG A 147 3.80 15.53 -11.65
N ARG A 148 4.12 14.88 -12.77
CA ARG A 148 5.15 15.33 -13.71
C ARG A 148 4.79 16.67 -14.35
N LEU A 149 3.52 16.85 -14.77
CA LEU A 149 3.03 18.10 -15.34
C LEU A 149 3.10 19.27 -14.35
N LEU A 150 2.98 19.00 -13.05
CA LEU A 150 3.18 20.00 -12.00
C LEU A 150 4.65 20.33 -11.72
N GLY A 151 5.61 19.66 -12.35
CA GLY A 151 7.03 19.81 -12.04
C GLY A 151 7.40 19.30 -10.64
N VAL A 152 6.61 18.40 -10.06
CA VAL A 152 6.89 17.80 -8.75
C VAL A 152 7.80 16.59 -8.91
N ALA A 153 8.95 16.61 -8.23
CA ALA A 153 10.00 15.61 -8.37
C ALA A 153 9.53 14.17 -8.06
N SER A 154 9.97 13.20 -8.85
CA SER A 154 9.75 11.77 -8.62
C SER A 154 10.52 11.26 -7.40
N ASN A 155 10.12 10.11 -6.87
CA ASN A 155 10.88 9.48 -5.79
C ASN A 155 12.28 9.07 -6.27
N PRO A 156 13.33 9.36 -5.49
CA PRO A 156 14.64 8.78 -5.73
C PRO A 156 14.64 7.28 -5.41
N ASP A 157 15.55 6.50 -6.02
CA ASP A 157 15.61 5.04 -5.88
C ASP A 157 15.67 4.54 -4.42
N ARG A 158 16.26 5.32 -3.50
CA ARG A 158 16.29 5.03 -2.05
C ARG A 158 14.93 5.16 -1.35
N ALA A 159 13.95 5.78 -2.00
CA ALA A 159 12.58 5.96 -1.52
C ALA A 159 11.56 5.40 -2.52
N LEU A 160 11.98 4.46 -3.34
CA LEU A 160 11.19 3.76 -4.32
C LEU A 160 11.45 2.27 -4.14
N ALA A 161 10.41 1.45 -4.08
CA ALA A 161 10.55 0.01 -4.21
C ALA A 161 10.08 -0.46 -5.58
N ILE A 162 10.55 -1.63 -5.98
CA ILE A 162 10.01 -2.41 -7.08
C ILE A 162 9.50 -3.74 -6.53
N ALA A 163 8.35 -4.17 -7.00
CA ALA A 163 7.77 -5.44 -6.61
C ALA A 163 7.19 -6.16 -7.81
N VAL A 164 7.27 -7.49 -7.79
CA VAL A 164 6.57 -8.39 -8.69
C VAL A 164 5.55 -9.19 -7.89
N ARG A 165 4.39 -9.44 -8.49
CA ARG A 165 3.39 -10.35 -7.93
C ARG A 165 2.76 -11.22 -9.00
N GLY A 166 2.27 -12.37 -8.59
CA GLY A 166 1.43 -13.28 -9.36
C GLY A 166 0.31 -13.86 -8.49
N TYR A 167 -0.54 -14.63 -9.13
CA TYR A 167 -1.56 -15.44 -8.45
C TYR A 167 -1.17 -16.90 -8.54
N ALA A 168 -1.33 -17.63 -7.44
CA ALA A 168 -1.04 -19.05 -7.29
C ALA A 168 -2.21 -19.76 -6.59
N PRO A 169 -2.29 -21.09 -6.62
CA PRO A 169 -3.18 -21.82 -5.72
C PRO A 169 -2.91 -21.46 -4.27
N ALA A 170 -3.97 -21.27 -3.47
CA ALA A 170 -3.80 -20.97 -2.06
C ALA A 170 -3.21 -22.19 -1.32
N PRO A 171 -2.30 -21.99 -0.36
CA PRO A 171 -1.82 -23.08 0.49
C PRO A 171 -2.98 -23.78 1.20
N ALA A 172 -2.87 -25.11 1.37
CA ALA A 172 -3.86 -25.88 2.11
C ALA A 172 -3.93 -25.51 3.59
N GLY A 173 -5.08 -25.66 4.21
CA GLY A 173 -5.31 -25.41 5.63
C GLY A 173 -5.98 -24.08 5.93
N ARG A 174 -5.78 -23.59 7.15
CA ARG A 174 -6.36 -22.30 7.58
C ARG A 174 -5.74 -21.15 6.77
N PRO A 175 -6.57 -20.24 6.21
CA PRO A 175 -6.05 -19.07 5.52
C PRO A 175 -5.20 -18.18 6.45
N GLU A 176 -3.91 -18.07 6.15
CA GLU A 176 -2.93 -17.29 6.89
C GLU A 176 -2.08 -16.47 5.91
N GLN A 177 -1.90 -15.18 6.20
CA GLN A 177 -1.00 -14.33 5.44
C GLN A 177 0.44 -14.59 5.86
N LEU A 178 1.33 -14.84 4.91
CA LEU A 178 2.77 -14.94 5.14
C LEU A 178 3.45 -13.69 4.63
N ILE A 179 4.25 -13.05 5.48
CA ILE A 179 5.23 -12.02 5.12
C ILE A 179 6.59 -12.48 5.62
N ALA A 180 7.52 -12.75 4.72
CA ALA A 180 8.84 -13.23 5.06
C ALA A 180 9.91 -12.26 4.54
N TRP A 181 10.67 -11.67 5.45
CA TRP A 181 11.83 -10.88 5.05
C TRP A 181 12.98 -11.79 4.62
N VAL A 182 13.70 -11.36 3.59
CA VAL A 182 14.82 -12.11 3.00
C VAL A 182 16.12 -11.32 3.14
N ALA A 183 17.23 -12.03 3.30
CA ALA A 183 18.54 -11.40 3.47
C ALA A 183 19.06 -10.79 2.18
N GLU A 184 18.80 -11.46 1.06
CA GLU A 184 19.20 -10.98 -0.25
C GLU A 184 18.42 -9.74 -0.65
N GLY A 185 19.14 -8.69 -1.07
CA GLY A 185 18.52 -7.40 -1.41
C GLY A 185 17.97 -6.60 -0.23
N TRP A 186 18.33 -6.97 1.00
CA TRP A 186 17.84 -6.34 2.24
C TRP A 186 17.80 -4.80 2.21
N PRO A 187 16.71 -4.18 2.67
CA PRO A 187 15.45 -4.78 3.13
C PRO A 187 14.58 -5.24 1.95
N ALA A 188 14.28 -6.53 1.92
CA ALA A 188 13.46 -7.17 0.91
C ALA A 188 12.52 -8.18 1.58
N TYR A 189 11.38 -8.47 0.95
CA TYR A 189 10.42 -9.43 1.50
C TYR A 189 9.65 -10.15 0.40
N VAL A 190 9.19 -11.34 0.72
CA VAL A 190 8.21 -12.10 -0.05
C VAL A 190 6.91 -12.17 0.73
N TRP A 191 5.82 -12.39 0.02
CA TRP A 191 4.51 -12.61 0.63
C TRP A 191 3.76 -13.72 -0.08
N SER A 192 2.89 -14.38 0.67
CA SER A 192 1.85 -15.25 0.19
C SER A 192 0.58 -14.94 0.99
N VAL A 193 -0.40 -14.34 0.35
CA VAL A 193 -1.62 -13.86 1.02
C VAL A 193 -2.84 -14.44 0.32
N PRO A 194 -3.54 -15.41 0.96
CA PRO A 194 -4.70 -16.05 0.38
C PRO A 194 -5.88 -15.07 0.30
N THR A 195 -6.63 -15.14 -0.80
CA THR A 195 -7.87 -14.35 -0.97
C THR A 195 -9.06 -14.94 -0.21
N GLY A 196 -8.92 -16.18 0.28
CA GLY A 196 -10.03 -16.94 0.85
C GLY A 196 -10.94 -17.62 -0.19
N THR A 197 -10.60 -17.51 -1.49
CA THR A 197 -11.37 -18.08 -2.61
C THR A 197 -10.61 -19.17 -3.37
N GLY A 198 -9.62 -19.80 -2.73
CA GLY A 198 -8.79 -20.85 -3.36
C GLY A 198 -7.55 -20.32 -4.08
N VAL A 199 -7.37 -19.01 -4.13
CA VAL A 199 -6.22 -18.33 -4.78
C VAL A 199 -5.42 -17.55 -3.73
N ALA A 200 -4.11 -17.48 -3.89
CA ALA A 200 -3.24 -16.59 -3.12
C ALA A 200 -2.55 -15.58 -4.05
N ASN A 201 -2.42 -14.33 -3.58
CA ASN A 201 -1.51 -13.37 -4.16
C ASN A 201 -0.13 -13.62 -3.59
N VAL A 202 0.84 -13.86 -4.45
CA VAL A 202 2.23 -14.12 -4.06
C VAL A 202 3.16 -13.12 -4.71
N GLY A 203 4.21 -12.71 -4.02
CA GLY A 203 5.11 -11.74 -4.61
C GLY A 203 6.40 -11.52 -3.85
N TYR A 204 7.25 -10.69 -4.45
CA TYR A 204 8.56 -10.29 -3.97
C TYR A 204 8.76 -8.79 -4.19
N GLY A 205 9.30 -8.10 -3.20
CA GLY A 205 9.55 -6.67 -3.26
C GLY A 205 10.83 -6.26 -2.55
N LEU A 206 11.52 -5.26 -3.13
CA LEU A 206 12.76 -4.69 -2.59
C LEU A 206 12.92 -3.22 -2.98
N LEU A 207 13.86 -2.53 -2.33
CA LEU A 207 14.22 -1.16 -2.71
C LEU A 207 14.80 -1.11 -4.14
N ARG A 208 14.38 -0.13 -4.93
CA ARG A 208 14.88 0.07 -6.30
C ARG A 208 16.40 0.28 -6.32
N SER A 209 16.95 0.96 -5.30
CA SER A 209 18.40 1.15 -5.14
C SER A 209 19.20 -0.15 -4.86
N ARG A 210 18.53 -1.27 -4.60
CA ARG A 210 19.12 -2.58 -4.37
C ARG A 210 18.90 -3.55 -5.53
N PHE A 211 18.22 -3.10 -6.58
CA PHE A 211 17.90 -3.94 -7.73
C PHE A 211 18.47 -3.32 -9.01
N HIS A 212 19.31 -4.08 -9.69
CA HIS A 212 19.97 -3.69 -10.96
C HIS A 212 19.61 -4.62 -12.12
N GLY A 213 18.75 -5.61 -11.86
CA GLY A 213 18.29 -6.57 -12.85
C GLY A 213 17.12 -6.07 -13.70
N ASP A 214 16.60 -6.96 -14.49
CA ASP A 214 15.43 -6.77 -15.32
C ASP A 214 14.17 -7.46 -14.74
N ARG A 215 13.10 -7.48 -15.53
CA ARG A 215 11.84 -8.11 -15.13
C ARG A 215 11.97 -9.62 -14.98
N ALA A 216 12.77 -10.28 -15.84
CA ALA A 216 12.96 -11.72 -15.79
C ALA A 216 13.65 -12.14 -14.47
N GLU A 217 14.65 -11.35 -14.04
CA GLU A 217 15.32 -11.53 -12.76
C GLU A 217 14.34 -11.44 -11.57
N LEU A 218 13.41 -10.48 -11.57
CA LEU A 218 12.38 -10.42 -10.53
C LEU A 218 11.50 -11.66 -10.48
N HIS A 219 11.11 -12.20 -11.65
CA HIS A 219 10.31 -13.41 -11.74
C HIS A 219 11.10 -14.65 -11.28
N HIS A 220 12.39 -14.72 -11.60
CA HIS A 220 13.26 -15.79 -11.14
C HIS A 220 13.39 -15.79 -9.62
N ARG A 221 13.70 -14.64 -9.03
CA ARG A 221 13.82 -14.48 -7.57
C ARG A 221 12.52 -14.80 -6.84
N LEU A 222 11.37 -14.43 -7.38
CA LEU A 222 10.09 -14.81 -6.77
C LEU A 222 9.94 -16.33 -6.68
N ARG A 223 10.27 -17.06 -7.75
CA ARG A 223 10.19 -18.53 -7.78
C ARG A 223 11.19 -19.19 -6.82
N ASP A 224 12.41 -18.67 -6.75
CA ASP A 224 13.44 -19.21 -5.87
C ASP A 224 13.10 -19.01 -4.38
N LEU A 225 12.48 -17.87 -4.05
CA LEU A 225 12.13 -17.51 -2.67
C LEU A 225 10.80 -18.12 -2.20
N LEU A 226 9.90 -18.47 -3.13
CA LEU A 226 8.63 -19.15 -2.87
C LEU A 226 8.43 -20.31 -3.85
N PRO A 227 9.27 -21.37 -3.78
CA PRO A 227 9.26 -22.46 -4.77
C PRO A 227 7.95 -23.25 -4.78
N GLU A 228 7.22 -23.27 -3.65
CA GLU A 228 5.94 -23.99 -3.51
C GLU A 228 4.74 -23.19 -4.07
N ALA A 229 4.93 -21.91 -4.40
CA ALA A 229 3.80 -21.05 -4.75
C ALA A 229 3.32 -21.26 -6.19
N ASP A 230 4.21 -21.60 -7.14
CA ASP A 230 3.95 -21.80 -8.58
C ASP A 230 2.95 -20.79 -9.19
N PRO A 231 3.29 -19.48 -9.22
CA PRO A 231 2.38 -18.47 -9.73
C PRO A 231 2.16 -18.61 -11.23
N ASP A 232 0.90 -18.45 -11.67
CA ASP A 232 0.55 -18.36 -13.08
C ASP A 232 1.39 -17.27 -13.79
N PRO A 233 2.22 -17.65 -14.78
CA PRO A 233 3.06 -16.69 -15.51
C PRO A 233 2.27 -15.55 -16.17
N ALA A 234 1.04 -15.82 -16.61
CA ALA A 234 0.17 -14.82 -17.23
C ALA A 234 -0.29 -13.75 -16.22
N SER A 235 -0.30 -14.07 -14.92
CA SER A 235 -0.67 -13.15 -13.85
C SER A 235 0.48 -12.28 -13.33
N LEU A 236 1.73 -12.58 -13.71
CA LEU A 236 2.90 -11.86 -13.21
C LEU A 236 2.91 -10.40 -13.68
N ARG A 237 2.95 -9.49 -12.71
CA ARG A 237 3.02 -8.04 -12.94
C ARG A 237 4.03 -7.41 -12.00
N ALA A 238 4.81 -6.45 -12.50
CA ALA A 238 5.73 -5.66 -11.70
C ALA A 238 5.31 -4.19 -11.64
N HIS A 239 5.56 -3.54 -10.53
CA HIS A 239 5.21 -2.14 -10.32
C HIS A 239 6.16 -1.45 -9.33
N HIS A 240 6.21 -0.12 -9.39
CA HIS A 240 6.92 0.70 -8.43
C HIS A 240 6.01 1.11 -7.25
N LEU A 241 6.60 1.21 -6.06
CA LEU A 241 5.94 1.69 -4.85
C LEU A 241 6.67 2.95 -4.36
N PRO A 242 6.07 4.14 -4.51
CA PRO A 242 6.67 5.40 -4.09
C PRO A 242 6.47 5.61 -2.58
N PHE A 243 7.53 5.40 -1.81
CA PHE A 243 7.50 5.47 -0.36
C PHE A 243 7.39 6.89 0.18
N SER A 244 6.62 7.03 1.25
CA SER A 244 6.43 8.29 2.00
C SER A 244 7.67 8.72 2.82
N SER A 245 8.76 7.98 2.74
CA SER A 245 10.08 8.43 3.22
C SER A 245 10.65 9.58 2.38
N PHE A 246 10.14 9.77 1.16
CA PHE A 246 10.30 10.97 0.35
C PHE A 246 8.95 11.70 0.30
N ARG A 247 8.93 12.99 0.66
CA ARG A 247 7.71 13.77 0.81
C ARG A 247 7.70 14.97 -0.13
N PRO A 248 7.27 14.79 -1.36
CA PRO A 248 7.07 15.90 -2.28
C PRO A 248 5.88 16.77 -1.83
N PRO A 249 5.76 17.99 -2.34
CA PRO A 249 4.53 18.77 -2.17
C PRO A 249 3.31 17.98 -2.67
N PRO A 250 2.22 17.89 -1.88
CA PRO A 250 1.04 17.11 -2.29
C PRO A 250 0.16 17.84 -3.33
N GLY A 251 0.76 18.65 -4.17
CA GLY A 251 0.10 19.40 -5.23
C GLY A 251 0.68 20.78 -5.45
N ARG A 252 0.09 21.53 -6.37
CA ARG A 252 0.41 22.93 -6.69
C ARG A 252 -0.84 23.68 -7.11
N GLY A 253 -1.12 24.84 -6.47
CA GLY A 253 -2.31 25.63 -6.73
C GLY A 253 -3.60 24.84 -6.53
N ARG A 254 -4.40 24.71 -7.56
CA ARG A 254 -5.68 23.99 -7.56
C ARG A 254 -5.56 22.51 -7.98
N VAL A 255 -4.34 21.98 -8.10
CA VAL A 255 -4.11 20.57 -8.42
C VAL A 255 -3.52 19.87 -7.20
N LEU A 256 -4.25 18.89 -6.66
CA LEU A 256 -3.88 18.08 -5.50
C LEU A 256 -3.39 16.70 -5.98
N LEU A 257 -2.48 16.07 -5.26
CA LEU A 257 -2.01 14.70 -5.52
C LEU A 257 -2.47 13.78 -4.41
N ALA A 258 -2.93 12.57 -4.75
CA ALA A 258 -3.41 11.57 -3.79
C ALA A 258 -2.81 10.18 -4.07
N GLY A 259 -2.75 9.33 -3.05
CA GLY A 259 -2.20 7.98 -3.13
C GLY A 259 -0.74 7.94 -3.56
N ASP A 260 -0.41 7.03 -4.46
CA ASP A 260 0.95 6.84 -4.98
C ASP A 260 1.45 8.10 -5.72
N ALA A 261 0.58 8.87 -6.37
CA ALA A 261 0.95 10.14 -7.00
C ALA A 261 1.52 11.15 -5.98
N ALA A 262 1.10 11.06 -4.73
CA ALA A 262 1.61 11.87 -3.62
C ALA A 262 2.73 11.18 -2.81
N SER A 263 3.22 10.00 -3.23
CA SER A 263 4.23 9.21 -2.51
C SER A 263 3.78 8.83 -1.09
N LEU A 264 2.59 8.26 -0.95
CA LEU A 264 2.02 7.94 0.36
C LEU A 264 2.12 6.46 0.75
N VAL A 265 2.82 5.62 -0.03
CA VAL A 265 3.03 4.21 0.34
C VAL A 265 3.84 4.12 1.64
N ASN A 266 3.41 3.25 2.55
CA ASN A 266 4.12 2.99 3.81
C ASN A 266 5.50 2.38 3.51
N PRO A 267 6.60 2.98 3.96
CA PRO A 267 7.94 2.50 3.62
C PRO A 267 8.37 1.26 4.42
N LEU A 268 7.59 0.83 5.41
CA LEU A 268 7.88 -0.35 6.23
C LEU A 268 7.28 -1.63 5.63
N SER A 269 6.04 -1.55 5.12
CA SER A 269 5.26 -2.71 4.66
C SER A 269 4.94 -2.70 3.16
N GLY A 270 5.04 -1.56 2.49
CA GLY A 270 4.53 -1.41 1.13
C GLY A 270 3.01 -1.19 1.05
N GLU A 271 2.31 -1.04 2.19
CA GLU A 271 0.88 -0.73 2.20
C GLU A 271 0.60 0.60 1.51
N GLY A 272 -0.33 0.59 0.54
CA GLY A 272 -0.69 1.75 -0.25
C GLY A 272 -2.19 1.99 -0.34
N ILE A 273 -3.03 0.93 -0.24
CA ILE A 273 -4.48 1.06 -0.48
C ILE A 273 -5.15 1.93 0.57
N TYR A 274 -4.85 1.72 1.85
CA TYR A 274 -5.36 2.56 2.93
C TYR A 274 -5.02 4.05 2.70
N TYR A 275 -3.75 4.33 2.41
CA TYR A 275 -3.31 5.73 2.20
C TYR A 275 -3.88 6.33 0.93
N ALA A 276 -4.14 5.51 -0.09
CA ALA A 276 -4.80 5.94 -1.31
C ALA A 276 -6.26 6.35 -1.02
N LEU A 277 -7.03 5.50 -0.35
CA LEU A 277 -8.41 5.78 0.05
C LEU A 277 -8.49 7.04 0.94
N ALA A 278 -7.71 7.06 2.02
CA ALA A 278 -7.69 8.17 2.96
C ALA A 278 -7.30 9.50 2.30
N SER A 279 -6.22 9.52 1.50
CA SER A 279 -5.77 10.75 0.84
C SER A 279 -6.73 11.22 -0.24
N GLY A 280 -7.34 10.31 -1.01
CA GLY A 280 -8.36 10.64 -1.99
C GLY A 280 -9.57 11.32 -1.33
N ARG A 281 -10.08 10.72 -0.24
CA ARG A 281 -11.16 11.28 0.57
C ARG A 281 -10.80 12.68 1.12
N LEU A 282 -9.60 12.83 1.68
CA LEU A 282 -9.15 14.12 2.23
C LEU A 282 -8.96 15.19 1.14
N ALA A 283 -8.49 14.82 -0.07
CA ALA A 283 -8.35 15.73 -1.20
C ALA A 283 -9.71 16.26 -1.68
N ALA A 284 -10.71 15.38 -1.82
CA ALA A 284 -12.07 15.77 -2.17
C ALA A 284 -12.69 16.68 -1.11
N ARG A 285 -12.50 16.37 0.17
CA ARG A 285 -12.96 17.22 1.26
C ARG A 285 -12.35 18.61 1.17
N ALA A 286 -11.03 18.73 1.03
CA ALA A 286 -10.35 20.01 0.89
C ALA A 286 -10.87 20.81 -0.31
N ALA A 287 -11.05 20.14 -1.46
CA ALA A 287 -11.55 20.77 -2.69
C ALA A 287 -12.96 21.36 -2.55
N LEU A 288 -13.81 20.78 -1.68
CA LEU A 288 -15.19 21.21 -1.51
C LEU A 288 -15.42 22.12 -0.32
N THR A 289 -14.63 22.00 0.76
CA THR A 289 -14.81 22.84 1.97
C THR A 289 -14.02 24.12 1.93
N GLU A 290 -12.88 24.16 1.24
CA GLU A 290 -12.01 25.33 1.13
C GLU A 290 -11.57 25.51 -0.34
N PRO A 291 -12.51 25.82 -1.25
CA PRO A 291 -12.24 25.85 -2.69
C PRO A 291 -11.30 26.97 -3.13
N ASP A 292 -11.10 28.02 -2.31
CA ASP A 292 -10.21 29.12 -2.63
C ASP A 292 -8.74 28.77 -2.39
N ASP A 293 -8.44 27.98 -1.35
CA ASP A 293 -7.10 27.43 -1.10
C ASP A 293 -7.15 25.92 -0.76
N PRO A 294 -7.51 25.08 -1.74
CA PRO A 294 -7.68 23.65 -1.52
C PRO A 294 -6.36 22.95 -1.16
N LEU A 295 -5.21 23.50 -1.59
CA LEU A 295 -3.91 22.92 -1.29
C LEU A 295 -3.51 23.11 0.18
N ALA A 296 -3.71 24.29 0.75
CA ALA A 296 -3.43 24.53 2.16
C ALA A 296 -4.36 23.69 3.05
N ALA A 297 -5.64 23.61 2.70
CA ALA A 297 -6.61 22.75 3.38
C ALA A 297 -6.18 21.27 3.35
N TYR A 298 -5.81 20.79 2.16
CA TYR A 298 -5.37 19.40 1.99
C TYR A 298 -4.10 19.09 2.78
N ARG A 299 -3.11 19.98 2.76
CA ARG A 299 -1.89 19.84 3.57
C ARG A 299 -2.19 19.70 5.06
N ARG A 300 -3.11 20.52 5.60
CA ARG A 300 -3.53 20.45 7.00
C ARG A 300 -4.20 19.10 7.31
N LEU A 301 -5.12 18.67 6.46
CA LEU A 301 -5.85 17.40 6.63
C LEU A 301 -4.90 16.20 6.57
N LEU A 302 -4.00 16.14 5.58
CA LEU A 302 -2.99 15.08 5.47
C LEU A 302 -2.06 15.04 6.70
N ALA A 303 -1.56 16.21 7.13
CA ALA A 303 -0.67 16.30 8.27
C ALA A 303 -1.35 15.82 9.56
N LYS A 304 -2.62 16.17 9.74
CA LYS A 304 -3.44 15.75 10.90
C LYS A 304 -3.72 14.25 10.88
N ALA A 305 -4.15 13.71 9.74
CA ALA A 305 -4.58 12.31 9.64
C ALA A 305 -3.39 11.34 9.57
N LEU A 306 -2.42 11.57 8.70
CA LEU A 306 -1.38 10.61 8.34
C LEU A 306 0.03 11.04 8.77
N GLY A 307 0.27 12.34 8.95
CA GLY A 307 1.61 12.91 9.04
C GLY A 307 2.46 12.37 10.18
N ARG A 308 1.86 12.07 11.33
CA ARG A 308 2.57 11.56 12.51
C ARG A 308 2.98 10.10 12.32
N HIS A 309 2.03 9.27 11.88
CA HIS A 309 2.28 7.86 11.58
C HIS A 309 3.35 7.69 10.49
N LEU A 310 3.21 8.36 9.34
CA LEU A 310 4.16 8.27 8.24
C LEU A 310 5.59 8.71 8.62
N ARG A 311 5.74 9.67 9.56
CA ARG A 311 7.06 10.02 10.12
C ARG A 311 7.67 8.86 10.90
N HIS A 312 6.89 8.20 11.78
CA HIS A 312 7.37 7.06 12.56
C HIS A 312 7.67 5.85 11.65
N ALA A 313 6.83 5.56 10.66
CA ALA A 313 7.08 4.53 9.67
C ALA A 313 8.38 4.77 8.88
N ALA A 314 8.65 6.02 8.48
CA ALA A 314 9.88 6.39 7.78
C ALA A 314 11.13 6.27 8.66
N VAL A 315 11.04 6.59 9.96
CA VAL A 315 12.14 6.38 10.91
C VAL A 315 12.41 4.89 11.08
N LEU A 316 11.36 4.09 11.29
CA LEU A 316 11.50 2.66 11.46
C LEU A 316 12.03 1.96 10.20
N ALA A 317 11.55 2.36 9.02
CA ALA A 317 12.04 1.83 7.74
C ALA A 317 13.54 2.11 7.52
N ARG A 318 14.07 3.23 8.03
CA ARG A 318 15.52 3.47 8.05
C ARG A 318 16.24 2.61 9.09
N ALA A 319 15.64 2.45 10.27
CA ALA A 319 16.24 1.67 11.35
C ALA A 319 16.36 0.18 10.99
N ILE A 320 15.38 -0.40 10.28
CA ILE A 320 15.42 -1.80 9.86
C ILE A 320 16.49 -2.11 8.80
N HIS A 321 17.15 -1.10 8.21
CA HIS A 321 18.35 -1.37 7.41
C HIS A 321 19.45 -2.09 8.22
N ALA A 322 19.43 -1.98 9.55
CA ALA A 322 20.18 -2.86 10.44
C ALA A 322 19.34 -4.12 10.73
N PRO A 323 19.67 -5.30 10.17
CA PRO A 323 18.86 -6.51 10.33
C PRO A 323 18.56 -6.89 11.79
N ALA A 324 19.49 -6.57 12.69
CA ALA A 324 19.32 -6.82 14.12
C ALA A 324 18.09 -6.10 14.73
N LEU A 325 17.67 -4.96 14.17
CA LEU A 325 16.47 -4.25 14.64
C LEU A 325 15.19 -4.90 14.15
N ALA A 326 15.17 -5.47 12.94
CA ALA A 326 14.06 -6.29 12.48
C ALA A 326 13.89 -7.53 13.34
N GLU A 327 14.98 -8.24 13.61
CA GLU A 327 15.01 -9.39 14.52
C GLU A 327 14.52 -9.02 15.94
N ALA A 328 14.99 -7.89 16.48
CA ALA A 328 14.56 -7.42 17.79
C ALA A 328 13.06 -7.09 17.83
N GLY A 329 12.53 -6.48 16.78
CA GLY A 329 11.11 -6.18 16.64
C GLY A 329 10.26 -7.44 16.62
N LEU A 330 10.63 -8.42 15.80
CA LEU A 330 9.93 -9.73 15.73
C LEU A 330 10.03 -10.48 17.05
N GLY A 331 11.20 -10.53 17.67
CA GLY A 331 11.38 -11.16 18.98
C GLY A 331 10.58 -10.45 20.09
N ALA A 332 10.36 -9.15 19.99
CA ALA A 332 9.48 -8.44 20.91
C ALA A 332 8.01 -8.83 20.68
N ALA A 333 7.57 -8.95 19.41
CA ALA A 333 6.24 -9.40 19.03
C ALA A 333 5.95 -10.83 19.49
N ALA A 334 6.91 -11.76 19.34
CA ALA A 334 6.80 -13.13 19.85
C ALA A 334 6.55 -13.21 21.34
N GLY A 335 6.95 -12.20 22.09
CA GLY A 335 6.80 -12.16 23.55
C GLY A 335 5.54 -11.49 24.04
N SER A 336 4.72 -10.91 23.16
CA SER A 336 3.56 -10.10 23.58
C SER A 336 2.57 -9.88 22.44
N PRO A 337 1.32 -10.35 22.55
CA PRO A 337 0.27 -10.07 21.58
C PRO A 337 0.08 -8.58 21.31
N ARG A 338 0.19 -7.73 22.35
CA ARG A 338 0.08 -6.27 22.19
C ARG A 338 1.21 -5.67 21.36
N LEU A 339 2.43 -6.22 21.44
CA LEU A 339 3.55 -5.76 20.61
C LEU A 339 3.43 -6.32 19.20
N PHE A 340 2.88 -7.52 19.01
CA PHE A 340 2.50 -8.05 17.71
C PHE A 340 1.51 -7.12 17.01
N ASP A 341 0.40 -6.77 17.67
CA ASP A 341 -0.58 -5.81 17.13
C ASP A 341 0.06 -4.43 16.83
N THR A 342 0.97 -3.97 17.70
CA THR A 342 1.68 -2.70 17.46
C THR A 342 2.53 -2.76 16.18
N LEU A 343 3.20 -3.88 15.90
CA LEU A 343 3.97 -4.05 14.66
C LEU A 343 3.07 -4.13 13.43
N VAL A 344 1.96 -4.86 13.53
CA VAL A 344 0.95 -4.93 12.46
C VAL A 344 0.42 -3.53 12.15
N GLU A 345 0.03 -2.78 13.17
CA GLU A 345 -0.49 -1.42 13.04
C GLU A 345 0.57 -0.41 12.52
N LEU A 346 1.86 -0.61 12.78
CA LEU A 346 2.93 0.18 12.18
C LEU A 346 3.07 -0.08 10.67
N GLY A 347 2.78 -1.30 10.25
CA GLY A 347 2.79 -1.70 8.84
C GLY A 347 1.52 -1.31 8.08
N LEU A 348 0.35 -1.57 8.63
CA LEU A 348 -0.93 -1.51 7.93
C LEU A 348 -1.83 -0.35 8.34
N GLY A 349 -1.53 0.32 9.45
CA GLY A 349 -2.47 1.23 10.08
C GLY A 349 -1.91 2.59 10.44
N GLN A 350 -2.10 2.97 11.73
CA GLN A 350 -1.82 4.31 12.25
C GLN A 350 -0.94 4.30 13.51
N ALA A 351 -0.37 3.16 13.91
CA ALA A 351 0.45 3.10 15.11
C ALA A 351 1.71 3.98 15.03
N ARG A 352 2.32 4.15 16.18
CA ARG A 352 3.53 4.94 16.39
C ARG A 352 4.56 4.13 17.14
N ILE A 353 5.82 4.49 17.04
CA ILE A 353 6.86 3.98 17.91
C ILE A 353 6.52 4.45 19.33
N THR A 354 6.40 3.50 20.25
CA THR A 354 6.08 3.76 21.66
C THR A 354 7.27 3.46 22.55
N PRO A 355 7.38 4.07 23.75
CA PRO A 355 8.41 3.71 24.73
C PRO A 355 8.38 2.21 25.11
N ARG A 356 7.19 1.60 25.13
CA ARG A 356 7.05 0.14 25.38
C ARG A 356 7.69 -0.69 24.30
N LEU A 357 7.53 -0.35 23.02
CA LEU A 357 8.18 -1.04 21.91
C LEU A 357 9.70 -0.90 22.04
N LEU A 358 10.21 0.31 22.27
CA LEU A 358 11.64 0.55 22.42
C LEU A 358 12.24 -0.24 23.60
N ALA A 359 11.58 -0.25 24.75
CA ALA A 359 12.02 -1.01 25.94
C ALA A 359 11.98 -2.53 25.74
N ALA A 360 11.18 -3.03 24.79
CA ALA A 360 11.09 -4.45 24.50
C ALA A 360 12.17 -4.95 23.52
N LEU A 361 12.82 -4.08 22.74
CA LEU A 361 13.79 -4.46 21.71
C LEU A 361 14.99 -5.28 22.24
N PRO A 362 15.63 -4.97 23.40
CA PRO A 362 16.74 -5.77 23.91
C PRO A 362 16.33 -7.22 24.22
N ARG A 363 15.17 -7.41 24.87
CA ARG A 363 14.62 -8.74 25.16
C ARG A 363 14.20 -9.46 23.87
N GLY A 364 13.65 -8.74 22.90
CA GLY A 364 13.32 -9.24 21.57
C GLY A 364 14.55 -9.76 20.84
N LEU A 365 15.65 -9.03 20.86
CA LEU A 365 16.91 -9.44 20.24
C LEU A 365 17.49 -10.70 20.91
N ALA A 366 17.39 -10.80 22.23
CA ALA A 366 17.81 -12.00 22.95
C ALA A 366 16.99 -13.24 22.54
N ARG A 367 15.66 -13.11 22.42
CA ARG A 367 14.78 -14.18 21.91
C ARG A 367 15.11 -14.59 20.48
N ALA A 368 15.30 -13.63 19.59
CA ALA A 368 15.64 -13.91 18.19
C ALA A 368 16.96 -14.70 18.09
N ARG A 369 17.98 -14.33 18.88
CA ARG A 369 19.25 -15.07 18.96
C ARG A 369 19.10 -16.47 19.52
N ALA A 370 18.22 -16.68 20.49
CA ALA A 370 17.97 -18.01 21.07
C ALA A 370 17.25 -18.92 20.05
N ALA A 371 16.24 -18.41 19.35
CA ALA A 371 15.49 -19.15 18.34
C ALA A 371 16.40 -19.64 17.19
N THR A 372 17.32 -18.77 16.71
CA THR A 372 18.24 -19.15 15.63
C THR A 372 19.34 -20.14 16.03
N ARG A 373 19.70 -20.23 17.33
CA ARG A 373 20.63 -21.24 17.84
C ARG A 373 20.01 -22.64 17.93
N GLY A 374 18.69 -22.72 18.20
CA GLY A 374 17.94 -23.97 18.29
C GLY A 374 17.75 -24.70 16.97
N THR A 375 17.72 -23.96 15.86
CA THR A 375 17.57 -24.54 14.50
C THR A 375 18.89 -25.08 13.90
N GLY A 376 20.05 -24.77 14.50
CA GLY A 376 21.38 -25.21 14.04
C GLY A 376 21.86 -26.56 14.56
N SER A 377 21.13 -27.21 15.47
CA SER A 377 21.50 -28.50 16.04
C SER A 377 20.70 -29.67 15.47
N GLY A 378 20.76 -29.84 14.14
CA GLY A 378 20.38 -31.09 13.49
C GLY A 378 21.44 -32.18 13.81
N PRO A 379 21.07 -33.47 14.01
CA PRO A 379 22.02 -34.50 14.41
C PRO A 379 23.05 -34.74 13.32
N ALA A 380 24.30 -34.44 13.62
CA ALA A 380 25.42 -34.94 12.83
C ALA A 380 25.34 -36.49 12.83
N GLY A 381 24.97 -37.05 11.69
CA GLY A 381 24.94 -38.49 11.48
C GLY A 381 26.28 -39.09 11.85
N ARG A 382 26.31 -39.85 12.93
CA ARG A 382 27.40 -40.78 13.22
C ARG A 382 27.25 -41.97 12.26
N THR A 383 27.95 -41.93 11.16
CA THR A 383 28.27 -43.16 10.41
C THR A 383 29.37 -43.90 11.16
N ARG A 384 29.03 -45.09 11.61
CA ARG A 384 29.98 -46.16 11.85
C ARG A 384 29.94 -47.14 10.67
#